data_4050491b6261b31b0782baeaff37d411
#
_entry.id   4050491b6261b31b0782baeaff37d411
#
_cell.length_a   1.000
_cell.length_b   1.000
_cell.length_c   1.000
_cell.angle_alpha   90.00
_cell.angle_beta   90.00
_cell.angle_gamma   90.00
#
_symmetry.space_group_name_H-M   'P 1'
#
loop_
_entity.id
_entity.type
_entity.pdbx_description
1 polymer ?
#
loop_
_entity_poly.entity_id
_entity_poly.type
_entity_poly.pdbx_seq_one_letter_code
_entity_poly.pdbx_strand_id
1 'polypeptide(L)'
;MPTPAIFGLNLQSVSTAQKLPTSDGLTGGYLPGGTEPGPLLAGALDFVDHQVGALVAELTRTGQADSTVIILSAKHAQSPTDPNALTRIDDGAVIKALNADWAKAHPGAADLVAFSTDDDILQLWLSDRSQAAADFARTFVLSHDATGNTISGASRTLPASGLTTAYAGAGAARFFGVPASDARHPDVVGIVAHGVVYTGGTSKIAEHGGADPQDRNVPLVVSGAGAGAHAGRVDGAPVETTSIAPTILTLLGLDPNELSAVRNEHTRALDVTPITR
;
A
#
# COMPACT_ATOMS: atom_id res chain seq x y z
N MET A 1 -5.82 -35.02 -9.31
CA MET A 1 -6.74 -33.85 -9.35
C MET A 1 -6.41 -33.07 -10.60
N PRO A 2 -7.39 -32.46 -11.29
CA PRO A 2 -7.09 -31.62 -12.44
C PRO A 2 -6.32 -30.39 -11.97
N THR A 3 -5.42 -29.87 -12.80
CA THR A 3 -4.69 -28.61 -12.54
C THR A 3 -5.68 -27.45 -12.58
N PRO A 4 -5.69 -26.54 -11.59
CA PRO A 4 -6.55 -25.38 -11.61
C PRO A 4 -6.16 -24.43 -12.76
N ALA A 5 -7.15 -23.75 -13.37
CA ALA A 5 -6.90 -22.76 -14.41
C ALA A 5 -6.22 -21.51 -13.87
N ILE A 6 -6.45 -21.17 -12.61
CA ILE A 6 -5.85 -20.04 -11.91
C ILE A 6 -5.39 -20.54 -10.54
N PHE A 7 -4.17 -20.19 -10.17
CA PHE A 7 -3.60 -20.40 -8.84
C PHE A 7 -2.93 -19.10 -8.37
N GLY A 8 -3.17 -18.69 -7.15
CA GLY A 8 -2.58 -17.51 -6.56
C GLY A 8 -2.07 -17.78 -5.15
N LEU A 9 -0.96 -17.14 -4.79
CA LEU A 9 -0.39 -17.16 -3.45
C LEU A 9 0.20 -15.80 -3.09
N ASN A 10 0.42 -15.58 -1.80
CA ASN A 10 1.10 -14.42 -1.27
C ASN A 10 2.27 -14.87 -0.40
N LEU A 11 3.48 -14.35 -0.70
CA LEU A 11 4.68 -14.57 0.08
C LEU A 11 4.94 -13.33 0.95
N GLN A 12 4.67 -13.43 2.25
CA GLN A 12 4.66 -12.29 3.18
C GLN A 12 6.05 -11.92 3.72
N SER A 13 7.07 -12.74 3.49
CA SER A 13 8.42 -12.59 4.06
C SER A 13 9.05 -11.23 3.73
N VAL A 14 8.95 -10.77 2.48
CA VAL A 14 9.52 -9.48 2.04
C VAL A 14 8.88 -8.32 2.79
N SER A 15 7.54 -8.29 2.88
CA SER A 15 6.82 -7.24 3.62
C SER A 15 7.24 -7.17 5.08
N THR A 16 7.38 -8.33 5.74
CA THR A 16 7.81 -8.40 7.14
C THR A 16 9.25 -7.93 7.30
N ALA A 17 10.16 -8.41 6.45
CA ALA A 17 11.57 -8.06 6.53
C ALA A 17 11.84 -6.58 6.24
N GLN A 18 11.02 -5.95 5.41
CA GLN A 18 11.14 -4.52 5.11
C GLN A 18 10.66 -3.64 6.26
N LYS A 19 9.65 -4.07 7.03
CA LYS A 19 9.09 -3.30 8.16
C LYS A 19 9.91 -3.40 9.44
N LEU A 20 10.58 -4.51 9.66
CA LEU A 20 11.30 -4.74 10.91
C LEU A 20 12.67 -4.05 10.91
N PRO A 21 13.06 -3.36 11.98
CA PRO A 21 14.41 -2.83 12.13
C PRO A 21 15.45 -3.94 12.21
N THR A 22 15.13 -5.03 12.91
CA THR A 22 15.99 -6.21 13.05
C THR A 22 15.14 -7.46 13.33
N SER A 23 15.63 -8.64 12.91
CA SER A 23 15.17 -9.94 13.36
C SER A 23 16.35 -10.92 13.36
N ASP A 24 16.46 -11.76 14.39
CA ASP A 24 17.53 -12.77 14.53
C ASP A 24 18.96 -12.19 14.38
N GLY A 25 19.14 -10.95 14.81
CA GLY A 25 20.42 -10.24 14.70
C GLY A 25 20.72 -9.65 13.32
N LEU A 26 19.81 -9.80 12.35
CA LEU A 26 19.95 -9.24 11.00
C LEU A 26 19.20 -7.90 10.89
N THR A 27 19.82 -6.94 10.22
CA THR A 27 19.19 -5.65 9.90
C THR A 27 18.14 -5.83 8.82
N GLY A 28 16.92 -5.32 9.07
CA GLY A 28 15.81 -5.30 8.12
C GLY A 28 15.73 -4.01 7.32
N GLY A 29 14.70 -3.91 6.48
CA GLY A 29 14.50 -2.78 5.57
C GLY A 29 15.65 -2.62 4.58
N TYR A 30 15.79 -1.39 4.09
CA TYR A 30 16.93 -0.99 3.26
C TYR A 30 18.02 -0.34 4.12
N LEU A 31 19.26 -0.40 3.64
CA LEU A 31 20.38 0.33 4.22
C LEU A 31 20.26 1.84 3.96
N PRO A 32 21.00 2.70 4.70
CA PRO A 32 21.02 4.13 4.43
C PRO A 32 21.25 4.47 2.96
N GLY A 33 20.42 5.37 2.43
CA GLY A 33 20.35 5.67 1.00
C GLY A 33 19.23 4.95 0.25
N GLY A 34 18.57 3.95 0.88
CA GLY A 34 17.29 3.38 0.42
C GLY A 34 17.36 2.53 -0.85
N THR A 35 18.53 2.11 -1.30
CA THR A 35 18.73 1.36 -2.55
C THR A 35 19.22 -0.08 -2.34
N GLU A 36 19.93 -0.33 -1.25
CA GLU A 36 20.47 -1.65 -0.92
C GLU A 36 19.65 -2.32 0.17
N PRO A 37 19.14 -3.57 -0.02
CA PRO A 37 18.43 -4.28 1.01
C PRO A 37 19.35 -4.62 2.18
N GLY A 38 18.85 -4.44 3.41
CA GLY A 38 19.53 -4.99 4.59
C GLY A 38 19.53 -6.53 4.57
N PRO A 39 20.41 -7.18 5.35
CA PRO A 39 20.58 -8.64 5.31
C PRO A 39 19.29 -9.44 5.52
N LEU A 40 18.38 -8.97 6.38
CA LEU A 40 17.09 -9.64 6.59
C LEU A 40 16.21 -9.54 5.34
N LEU A 41 16.14 -8.36 4.72
CA LEU A 41 15.35 -8.15 3.50
C LEU A 41 15.97 -8.91 2.31
N ALA A 42 17.29 -8.91 2.17
CA ALA A 42 17.97 -9.70 1.15
C ALA A 42 17.64 -11.20 1.29
N GLY A 43 17.72 -11.75 2.49
CA GLY A 43 17.33 -13.15 2.73
C GLY A 43 15.86 -13.45 2.46
N ALA A 44 14.96 -12.47 2.68
CA ALA A 44 13.56 -12.63 2.32
C ALA A 44 13.33 -12.60 0.81
N LEU A 45 14.09 -11.80 0.06
CA LEU A 45 14.07 -11.79 -1.41
C LEU A 45 14.60 -13.12 -1.98
N ASP A 46 15.72 -13.61 -1.47
CA ASP A 46 16.28 -14.92 -1.83
C ASP A 46 15.27 -16.05 -1.56
N PHE A 47 14.56 -15.99 -0.42
CA PHE A 47 13.51 -16.97 -0.13
C PHE A 47 12.40 -16.92 -1.18
N VAL A 48 11.91 -15.74 -1.55
CA VAL A 48 10.85 -15.59 -2.58
C VAL A 48 11.34 -16.13 -3.92
N ASP A 49 12.57 -15.80 -4.33
CA ASP A 49 13.16 -16.31 -5.58
C ASP A 49 13.20 -17.84 -5.60
N HIS A 50 13.64 -18.46 -4.52
CA HIS A 50 13.64 -19.93 -4.39
C HIS A 50 12.23 -20.54 -4.48
N GLN A 51 11.21 -19.90 -3.86
CA GLN A 51 9.85 -20.40 -3.94
C GLN A 51 9.28 -20.31 -5.37
N VAL A 52 9.54 -19.20 -6.06
CA VAL A 52 9.15 -19.04 -7.48
C VAL A 52 9.90 -20.05 -8.34
N GLY A 53 11.20 -20.24 -8.11
CA GLY A 53 12.01 -21.26 -8.79
C GLY A 53 11.45 -22.68 -8.60
N ALA A 54 11.00 -23.02 -7.38
CA ALA A 54 10.38 -24.32 -7.09
C ALA A 54 9.07 -24.53 -7.87
N LEU A 55 8.24 -23.47 -7.99
CA LEU A 55 7.02 -23.51 -8.80
C LEU A 55 7.34 -23.74 -10.29
N VAL A 56 8.33 -23.02 -10.84
CA VAL A 56 8.79 -23.18 -12.23
C VAL A 56 9.32 -24.59 -12.48
N ALA A 57 10.09 -25.14 -11.56
CA ALA A 57 10.62 -26.51 -11.64
C ALA A 57 9.48 -27.53 -11.65
N GLU A 58 8.45 -27.36 -10.83
CA GLU A 58 7.29 -28.24 -10.79
C GLU A 58 6.46 -28.16 -12.09
N LEU A 59 6.24 -26.97 -12.63
CA LEU A 59 5.59 -26.79 -13.93
C LEU A 59 6.36 -27.51 -15.06
N THR A 60 7.68 -27.40 -15.04
CA THR A 60 8.55 -28.12 -16.00
C THR A 60 8.43 -29.63 -15.83
N ARG A 61 8.52 -30.13 -14.61
CA ARG A 61 8.43 -31.57 -14.28
C ARG A 61 7.10 -32.17 -14.70
N THR A 62 6.01 -31.41 -14.64
CA THR A 62 4.66 -31.85 -15.02
C THR A 62 4.31 -31.55 -16.48
N GLY A 63 5.23 -30.99 -17.26
CA GLY A 63 5.00 -30.67 -18.69
C GLY A 63 4.03 -29.49 -18.91
N GLN A 64 3.89 -28.62 -17.92
CA GLN A 64 2.94 -27.50 -17.96
C GLN A 64 3.61 -26.13 -18.19
N ALA A 65 4.94 -26.07 -18.26
CA ALA A 65 5.68 -24.81 -18.39
C ALA A 65 5.26 -24.02 -19.64
N ASP A 66 5.10 -24.70 -20.78
CA ASP A 66 4.75 -24.06 -22.05
C ASP A 66 3.29 -23.60 -22.16
N SER A 67 2.44 -23.98 -21.20
CA SER A 67 1.03 -23.60 -21.13
C SER A 67 0.68 -22.79 -19.90
N THR A 68 1.67 -22.34 -19.13
CA THR A 68 1.47 -21.56 -17.90
C THR A 68 2.07 -20.16 -18.04
N VAL A 69 1.32 -19.17 -17.56
CA VAL A 69 1.79 -17.80 -17.36
C VAL A 69 1.97 -17.55 -15.88
N ILE A 70 3.07 -16.94 -15.50
CA ILE A 70 3.34 -16.47 -14.14
C ILE A 70 3.25 -14.94 -14.18
N ILE A 71 2.38 -14.37 -13.35
CA ILE A 71 2.31 -12.92 -13.10
C ILE A 71 2.82 -12.70 -11.69
N LEU A 72 3.95 -12.00 -11.57
CA LEU A 72 4.55 -11.61 -10.29
C LEU A 72 4.33 -10.12 -10.07
N SER A 73 3.75 -9.78 -8.93
CA SER A 73 3.53 -8.39 -8.52
C SER A 73 3.47 -8.27 -7.00
N ALA A 74 3.27 -7.05 -6.51
CA ALA A 74 2.92 -6.79 -5.12
C ALA A 74 1.63 -5.96 -5.08
N LYS A 75 0.84 -6.12 -4.02
CA LYS A 75 -0.39 -5.32 -3.82
C LYS A 75 -0.09 -3.87 -3.46
N HIS A 76 1.06 -3.60 -2.86
CA HIS A 76 1.62 -2.31 -2.50
C HIS A 76 3.13 -2.46 -2.27
N ALA A 77 3.87 -1.35 -2.29
CA ALA A 77 5.22 -1.29 -1.76
C ALA A 77 5.20 -0.68 -0.34
N GLN A 78 6.31 -0.19 0.17
CA GLN A 78 6.41 0.35 1.53
C GLN A 78 7.42 1.49 1.56
N SER A 79 7.14 2.52 2.38
CA SER A 79 8.00 3.68 2.57
C SER A 79 8.27 3.95 4.07
N PRO A 80 9.33 4.72 4.39
CA PRO A 80 10.41 5.11 3.49
C PRO A 80 11.39 3.94 3.24
N THR A 81 12.01 3.91 2.07
CA THR A 81 13.11 2.97 1.83
C THR A 81 14.40 3.45 2.50
N ASP A 82 14.68 4.77 2.53
CA ASP A 82 15.81 5.29 3.30
C ASP A 82 15.43 5.43 4.79
N PRO A 83 16.03 4.65 5.70
CA PRO A 83 15.73 4.72 7.13
C PRO A 83 16.04 6.10 7.75
N ASN A 84 16.90 6.92 7.14
CA ASN A 84 17.18 8.27 7.62
C ASN A 84 16.02 9.26 7.41
N ALA A 85 15.13 8.99 6.46
CA ALA A 85 13.92 9.78 6.23
C ALA A 85 12.86 9.54 7.31
N LEU A 86 12.91 8.40 8.01
CA LEU A 86 11.88 7.95 8.92
C LEU A 86 11.59 8.95 10.04
N THR A 87 10.31 9.24 10.23
CA THR A 87 9.75 9.86 11.43
C THR A 87 8.50 9.09 11.83
N ARG A 88 8.57 8.38 12.97
CA ARG A 88 7.41 7.70 13.53
C ARG A 88 6.62 8.67 14.39
N ILE A 89 5.34 8.83 14.13
CA ILE A 89 4.42 9.68 14.88
C ILE A 89 3.38 8.79 15.55
N ASP A 90 3.11 9.02 16.82
CA ASP A 90 2.02 8.38 17.54
C ASP A 90 0.68 9.03 17.09
N ASP A 91 -0.04 8.33 16.23
CA ASP A 91 -1.38 8.69 15.75
C ASP A 91 -2.38 8.87 16.89
N GLY A 92 -2.32 8.00 17.91
CA GLY A 92 -3.16 8.08 19.10
C GLY A 92 -2.98 9.40 19.85
N ALA A 93 -1.77 9.96 19.89
CA ALA A 93 -1.52 11.26 20.51
C ALA A 93 -2.17 12.40 19.68
N VAL A 94 -2.09 12.35 18.36
CA VAL A 94 -2.72 13.33 17.45
C VAL A 94 -4.25 13.26 17.58
N ILE A 95 -4.83 12.05 17.55
CA ILE A 95 -6.28 11.84 17.69
C ILE A 95 -6.78 12.33 19.06
N LYS A 96 -6.07 12.01 20.12
CA LYS A 96 -6.40 12.49 21.47
C LYS A 96 -6.40 14.01 21.56
N ALA A 97 -5.42 14.67 20.94
CA ALA A 97 -5.36 16.12 20.90
C ALA A 97 -6.52 16.72 20.07
N LEU A 98 -6.87 16.13 18.94
CA LEU A 98 -8.03 16.51 18.13
C LEU A 98 -9.34 16.39 18.94
N ASN A 99 -9.57 15.28 19.61
CA ASN A 99 -10.77 15.08 20.43
C ASN A 99 -10.85 16.07 21.59
N ALA A 100 -9.70 16.39 22.22
CA ALA A 100 -9.64 17.38 23.27
C ALA A 100 -9.96 18.80 22.78
N ASP A 101 -9.53 19.15 21.57
CA ASP A 101 -9.84 20.44 20.96
C ASP A 101 -11.30 20.55 20.53
N TRP A 102 -11.85 19.46 19.97
CA TRP A 102 -13.26 19.34 19.67
C TRP A 102 -14.14 19.53 20.90
N ALA A 103 -13.81 18.86 22.02
CA ALA A 103 -14.55 18.97 23.27
C ALA A 103 -14.57 20.41 23.86
N LYS A 104 -13.50 21.19 23.63
CA LYS A 104 -13.46 22.62 24.02
C LYS A 104 -14.43 23.45 23.17
N ALA A 105 -14.48 23.19 21.86
CA ALA A 105 -15.35 23.90 20.93
C ALA A 105 -16.83 23.47 21.06
N HIS A 106 -17.07 22.22 21.53
CA HIS A 106 -18.41 21.59 21.62
C HIS A 106 -18.61 20.95 23.01
N PRO A 107 -18.81 21.76 24.06
CA PRO A 107 -18.97 21.24 25.43
C PRO A 107 -20.09 20.22 25.55
N GLY A 108 -19.79 19.04 26.08
CA GLY A 108 -20.74 17.93 26.25
C GLY A 108 -20.90 17.01 25.02
N ALA A 109 -20.22 17.29 23.91
CA ALA A 109 -20.17 16.36 22.80
C ALA A 109 -19.29 15.13 23.11
N ALA A 110 -19.59 14.00 22.45
CA ALA A 110 -18.70 12.83 22.45
C ALA A 110 -17.40 13.14 21.69
N ASP A 111 -16.42 12.25 21.80
CA ASP A 111 -15.20 12.31 20.99
C ASP A 111 -15.54 12.39 19.50
N LEU A 112 -14.83 13.25 18.78
CA LEU A 112 -15.07 13.46 17.35
C LEU A 112 -14.66 12.25 16.53
N VAL A 113 -13.48 11.67 16.80
CA VAL A 113 -12.98 10.51 16.09
C VAL A 113 -13.60 9.24 16.66
N ALA A 114 -14.46 8.59 15.88
CA ALA A 114 -15.09 7.33 16.24
C ALA A 114 -14.22 6.11 15.88
N PHE A 115 -13.46 6.20 14.79
CA PHE A 115 -12.56 5.16 14.30
C PHE A 115 -11.46 5.78 13.46
N SER A 116 -10.26 5.21 13.53
CA SER A 116 -9.15 5.56 12.65
C SER A 116 -8.46 4.32 12.10
N THR A 117 -7.80 4.48 10.97
CA THR A 117 -6.79 3.54 10.47
C THR A 117 -5.67 4.35 9.83
N ASP A 118 -4.47 4.05 10.23
CA ASP A 118 -3.30 4.85 9.97
C ASP A 118 -2.12 3.92 9.68
N ASP A 119 -1.24 4.34 8.85
CA ASP A 119 0.11 3.80 8.62
C ASP A 119 0.88 4.90 7.88
N ASP A 120 0.91 4.89 6.53
CA ASP A 120 1.46 5.97 5.70
C ASP A 120 0.36 6.91 5.16
N ILE A 121 -0.77 6.92 5.83
CA ILE A 121 -1.94 7.75 5.58
C ILE A 121 -2.67 7.96 6.89
N LEU A 122 -3.39 9.07 7.05
CA LEU A 122 -4.31 9.30 8.17
C LEU A 122 -5.73 9.20 7.67
N GLN A 123 -6.52 8.25 8.19
CA GLN A 123 -7.92 8.07 7.83
C GLN A 123 -8.78 8.13 9.09
N LEU A 124 -9.71 9.09 9.14
CA LEU A 124 -10.58 9.29 10.30
C LEU A 124 -12.05 9.15 9.90
N TRP A 125 -12.79 8.33 10.65
CA TRP A 125 -14.25 8.28 10.63
C TRP A 125 -14.76 8.99 11.87
N LEU A 126 -15.64 9.97 11.65
CA LEU A 126 -16.10 10.86 12.70
C LEU A 126 -17.46 10.41 13.28
N SER A 127 -17.68 10.69 14.56
CA SER A 127 -18.98 10.50 15.21
C SER A 127 -20.03 11.50 14.70
N ASP A 128 -19.60 12.74 14.41
CA ASP A 128 -20.36 13.73 13.63
C ASP A 128 -19.80 13.77 12.21
N ARG A 129 -20.52 13.20 11.26
CA ARG A 129 -20.11 13.11 9.85
C ARG A 129 -20.50 14.34 9.02
N SER A 130 -20.84 15.45 9.66
CA SER A 130 -21.13 16.70 8.96
C SER A 130 -19.87 17.27 8.28
N GLN A 131 -20.07 18.01 7.19
CA GLN A 131 -18.95 18.71 6.53
C GLN A 131 -18.24 19.68 7.50
N ALA A 132 -18.97 20.33 8.42
CA ALA A 132 -18.40 21.23 9.40
C ALA A 132 -17.45 20.50 10.38
N ALA A 133 -17.85 19.33 10.87
CA ALA A 133 -17.01 18.51 11.75
C ALA A 133 -15.76 17.95 11.00
N ALA A 134 -15.92 17.54 9.76
CA ALA A 134 -14.83 17.10 8.92
C ALA A 134 -13.84 18.24 8.61
N ASP A 135 -14.33 19.45 8.34
CA ASP A 135 -13.49 20.64 8.13
C ASP A 135 -12.77 21.07 9.41
N PHE A 136 -13.42 20.93 10.58
CA PHE A 136 -12.78 21.13 11.88
C PHE A 136 -11.59 20.18 12.06
N ALA A 137 -11.81 18.88 11.89
CA ALA A 137 -10.78 17.87 12.02
C ALA A 137 -9.62 18.10 11.04
N ARG A 138 -9.95 18.39 9.77
CA ARG A 138 -8.95 18.74 8.75
C ARG A 138 -8.11 19.97 9.16
N THR A 139 -8.77 21.03 9.62
CA THR A 139 -8.08 22.26 10.04
C THR A 139 -7.15 21.97 11.21
N PHE A 140 -7.62 21.20 12.19
CA PHE A 140 -6.81 20.79 13.33
C PHE A 140 -5.54 20.05 12.87
N VAL A 141 -5.67 18.95 12.13
CA VAL A 141 -4.50 18.13 11.76
C VAL A 141 -3.48 18.87 10.90
N LEU A 142 -3.93 19.84 10.10
CA LEU A 142 -3.04 20.69 9.28
C LEU A 142 -2.40 21.85 10.05
N SER A 143 -2.87 22.17 11.25
CA SER A 143 -2.32 23.23 12.10
C SER A 143 -1.61 22.71 13.35
N HIS A 144 -1.76 21.44 13.67
CA HIS A 144 -1.19 20.80 14.85
C HIS A 144 0.22 20.31 14.57
N ASP A 145 1.17 20.61 15.44
CA ASP A 145 2.52 20.05 15.38
C ASP A 145 2.55 18.70 16.07
N ALA A 146 3.05 17.66 15.42
CA ALA A 146 3.21 16.34 15.99
C ALA A 146 4.69 16.03 16.23
N THR A 147 4.99 15.45 17.39
CA THR A 147 6.34 15.02 17.75
C THR A 147 6.44 13.50 17.64
N GLY A 148 7.40 13.06 16.88
CA GLY A 148 7.72 11.66 16.68
C GLY A 148 9.18 11.34 16.98
N ASN A 149 9.64 10.17 16.53
CA ASN A 149 11.02 9.74 16.68
C ASN A 149 11.60 9.23 15.34
N THR A 150 12.89 9.48 15.15
CA THR A 150 13.68 8.98 14.01
C THR A 150 14.06 7.52 14.19
N ILE A 151 14.75 6.94 13.20
CA ILE A 151 15.30 5.57 13.30
C ILE A 151 16.22 5.40 14.52
N SER A 152 17.01 6.41 14.88
CA SER A 152 17.89 6.42 16.05
C SER A 152 17.17 6.66 17.39
N GLY A 153 15.85 6.93 17.37
CA GLY A 153 15.07 7.30 18.55
C GLY A 153 15.16 8.78 18.93
N ALA A 154 15.86 9.61 18.15
CA ALA A 154 15.91 11.04 18.39
C ALA A 154 14.52 11.67 18.12
N SER A 155 14.12 12.61 18.99
CA SER A 155 12.87 13.35 18.83
C SER A 155 12.90 14.23 17.59
N ARG A 156 11.79 14.27 16.84
CA ARG A 156 11.57 15.13 15.69
C ARG A 156 10.14 15.67 15.71
N THR A 157 9.98 16.98 15.70
CA THR A 157 8.67 17.64 15.59
C THR A 157 8.44 18.07 14.15
N LEU A 158 7.27 17.72 13.62
CA LEU A 158 6.84 18.06 12.27
C LEU A 158 5.57 18.92 12.35
N PRO A 159 5.46 19.95 11.51
CA PRO A 159 4.23 20.74 11.38
C PRO A 159 3.12 19.90 10.72
N ALA A 160 1.89 20.39 10.82
CA ALA A 160 0.73 19.80 10.17
C ALA A 160 0.56 18.30 10.47
N SER A 161 0.85 17.88 11.70
CA SER A 161 0.84 16.47 12.11
C SER A 161 1.69 15.55 11.23
N GLY A 162 2.67 16.06 10.50
CA GLY A 162 3.45 15.31 9.51
C GLY A 162 2.74 15.12 8.17
N LEU A 163 1.66 15.86 7.90
CA LEU A 163 0.90 15.78 6.65
C LEU A 163 1.36 16.82 5.63
N THR A 164 1.24 16.49 4.34
CA THR A 164 1.40 17.44 3.23
C THR A 164 0.08 18.08 2.84
N THR A 165 -1.02 17.37 2.98
CA THR A 165 -2.37 17.81 2.71
C THR A 165 -3.40 16.94 3.41
N ALA A 166 -4.64 17.42 3.52
CA ALA A 166 -5.76 16.62 3.99
C ALA A 166 -7.04 16.98 3.24
N TYR A 167 -7.87 15.98 3.01
CA TYR A 167 -9.19 16.06 2.40
C TYR A 167 -10.26 15.81 3.45
N ALA A 168 -11.41 16.50 3.36
CA ALA A 168 -12.50 16.39 4.32
C ALA A 168 -13.86 16.23 3.64
N GLY A 169 -14.75 15.45 4.23
CA GLY A 169 -16.11 15.24 3.79
C GLY A 169 -16.22 14.87 2.31
N ALA A 170 -16.92 15.67 1.51
CA ALA A 170 -17.03 15.46 0.06
C ALA A 170 -15.65 15.43 -0.67
N GLY A 171 -14.63 16.07 -0.11
CA GLY A 171 -13.27 16.00 -0.63
C GLY A 171 -12.62 14.63 -0.41
N ALA A 172 -12.83 14.03 0.76
CA ALA A 172 -12.37 12.68 1.08
C ALA A 172 -13.09 11.63 0.21
N ALA A 173 -14.40 11.76 0.02
CA ALA A 173 -15.16 10.90 -0.89
C ALA A 173 -14.59 10.93 -2.33
N ARG A 174 -14.30 12.13 -2.84
CA ARG A 174 -13.69 12.30 -4.18
C ARG A 174 -12.29 11.69 -4.27
N PHE A 175 -11.50 11.74 -3.19
CA PHE A 175 -10.18 11.10 -3.16
C PHE A 175 -10.28 9.59 -3.42
N PHE A 176 -11.32 8.94 -2.90
CA PHE A 176 -11.59 7.51 -3.13
C PHE A 176 -12.46 7.23 -4.36
N GLY A 177 -12.87 8.24 -5.13
CA GLY A 177 -13.72 8.06 -6.31
C GLY A 177 -15.12 7.54 -6.00
N VAL A 178 -15.64 7.80 -4.78
CA VAL A 178 -16.96 7.34 -4.33
C VAL A 178 -17.92 8.49 -4.09
N PRO A 179 -19.25 8.25 -4.12
CA PRO A 179 -20.23 9.26 -3.73
C PRO A 179 -20.06 9.68 -2.27
N ALA A 180 -20.31 10.95 -1.95
CA ALA A 180 -20.26 11.46 -0.57
C ALA A 180 -21.27 10.76 0.37
N SER A 181 -22.29 10.11 -0.18
CA SER A 181 -23.27 9.31 0.58
C SER A 181 -22.79 7.90 0.92
N ASP A 182 -21.65 7.46 0.39
CA ASP A 182 -21.08 6.15 0.72
C ASP A 182 -20.49 6.18 2.14
N ALA A 183 -21.14 5.47 3.07
CA ALA A 183 -20.74 5.48 4.48
C ALA A 183 -19.36 4.81 4.75
N ARG A 184 -18.79 4.12 3.79
CA ARG A 184 -17.53 3.39 3.95
C ARG A 184 -16.29 4.27 3.85
N HIS A 185 -16.36 5.42 3.14
CA HIS A 185 -15.20 6.30 3.05
C HIS A 185 -14.92 7.01 4.39
N PRO A 186 -13.66 7.30 4.73
CA PRO A 186 -13.33 8.14 5.89
C PRO A 186 -13.82 9.58 5.68
N ASP A 187 -14.15 10.26 6.78
CA ASP A 187 -14.57 11.66 6.74
C ASP A 187 -13.38 12.63 6.56
N VAL A 188 -12.18 12.21 7.00
CA VAL A 188 -10.92 12.93 6.76
C VAL A 188 -9.86 11.97 6.26
N VAL A 189 -9.11 12.40 5.24
CA VAL A 189 -7.95 11.69 4.69
C VAL A 189 -6.76 12.62 4.69
N GLY A 190 -5.74 12.31 5.48
CA GLY A 190 -4.48 13.03 5.53
C GLY A 190 -3.39 12.30 4.75
N ILE A 191 -2.72 13.01 3.85
CA ILE A 191 -1.57 12.49 3.08
C ILE A 191 -0.29 12.86 3.82
N VAL A 192 0.46 11.87 4.25
CA VAL A 192 1.71 12.07 4.99
C VAL A 192 2.82 12.67 4.13
N ALA A 193 3.74 13.34 4.78
CA ALA A 193 5.01 13.72 4.16
C ALA A 193 5.90 12.47 4.01
N HIS A 194 6.77 12.48 3.00
CA HIS A 194 7.72 11.37 2.80
C HIS A 194 8.48 11.03 4.08
N GLY A 195 8.52 9.76 4.41
CA GLY A 195 9.20 9.24 5.59
C GLY A 195 8.39 9.31 6.90
N VAL A 196 7.18 9.85 6.89
CA VAL A 196 6.29 9.82 8.05
C VAL A 196 5.55 8.50 8.08
N VAL A 197 5.64 7.81 9.23
CA VAL A 197 4.89 6.58 9.53
C VAL A 197 4.11 6.80 10.82
N TYR A 198 2.81 6.65 10.78
CA TYR A 198 1.98 6.68 11.98
C TYR A 198 2.09 5.34 12.71
N THR A 199 2.66 5.36 13.91
CA THR A 199 2.82 4.18 14.76
C THR A 199 3.19 4.59 16.18
N GLY A 200 2.52 4.02 17.17
CA GLY A 200 2.77 4.28 18.59
C GLY A 200 4.05 3.64 19.15
N GLY A 201 4.90 3.03 18.31
CA GLY A 201 6.07 2.29 18.77
C GLY A 201 7.33 2.50 17.93
N THR A 202 8.34 1.67 18.21
CA THR A 202 9.63 1.68 17.49
C THR A 202 9.88 0.39 16.71
N SER A 203 8.90 -0.50 16.64
CA SER A 203 9.01 -1.82 16.00
C SER A 203 8.95 -1.79 14.49
N LYS A 204 8.54 -0.66 13.88
CA LYS A 204 8.41 -0.51 12.44
C LYS A 204 9.35 0.57 11.92
N ILE A 205 9.92 0.35 10.73
CA ILE A 205 10.80 1.30 10.03
C ILE A 205 10.30 1.67 8.64
N ALA A 206 9.24 1.03 8.19
CA ALA A 206 8.49 1.33 6.99
C ALA A 206 7.06 0.84 7.16
N GLU A 207 6.13 1.44 6.47
CA GLU A 207 4.74 1.04 6.37
C GLU A 207 4.21 1.25 4.96
N HIS A 208 2.90 1.14 4.77
CA HIS A 208 2.26 1.19 3.47
C HIS A 208 0.86 1.80 3.55
N GLY A 209 0.23 1.94 2.40
CA GLY A 209 -1.16 2.42 2.29
C GLY A 209 -1.26 3.90 2.00
N GLY A 210 -0.13 4.59 1.92
CA GLY A 210 -0.03 6.00 1.61
C GLY A 210 -0.09 6.32 0.11
N ALA A 211 0.10 7.60 -0.18
CA ALA A 211 0.18 8.13 -1.54
C ALA A 211 1.62 8.38 -1.99
N ASP A 212 2.62 8.06 -1.18
CA ASP A 212 4.03 8.19 -1.53
C ASP A 212 4.34 7.32 -2.76
N PRO A 213 5.12 7.81 -3.75
CA PRO A 213 5.56 7.00 -4.87
C PRO A 213 6.25 5.69 -4.45
N GLN A 214 6.95 5.65 -3.32
CA GLN A 214 7.57 4.43 -2.80
C GLN A 214 6.55 3.40 -2.31
N ASP A 215 5.35 3.81 -1.87
CA ASP A 215 4.26 2.89 -1.50
C ASP A 215 3.56 2.31 -2.72
N ARG A 216 3.54 3.05 -3.81
CA ARG A 216 2.73 2.77 -4.99
C ARG A 216 3.50 2.10 -6.13
N ASN A 217 4.83 2.26 -6.18
CA ASN A 217 5.65 1.69 -7.24
C ASN A 217 6.00 0.24 -6.92
N VAL A 218 5.32 -0.69 -7.60
CA VAL A 218 5.51 -2.14 -7.44
C VAL A 218 5.97 -2.78 -8.74
N PRO A 219 6.71 -3.90 -8.69
CA PRO A 219 7.05 -4.64 -9.89
C PRO A 219 5.79 -5.29 -10.49
N LEU A 220 5.75 -5.40 -11.82
CA LEU A 220 4.77 -6.21 -12.54
C LEU A 220 5.51 -6.97 -13.64
N VAL A 221 5.67 -8.28 -13.44
CA VAL A 221 6.39 -9.17 -14.35
C VAL A 221 5.43 -10.21 -14.89
N VAL A 222 5.42 -10.37 -16.21
CA VAL A 222 4.69 -11.45 -16.89
C VAL A 222 5.71 -12.37 -17.55
N SER A 223 5.65 -13.64 -17.22
CA SER A 223 6.60 -14.66 -17.70
C SER A 223 5.87 -15.91 -18.15
N GLY A 224 6.50 -16.69 -19.04
CA GLY A 224 5.97 -17.94 -19.59
C GLY A 224 5.20 -17.74 -20.89
N ALA A 225 4.22 -18.58 -21.15
CA ALA A 225 3.51 -18.69 -22.44
C ALA A 225 2.86 -17.38 -22.91
N GLY A 226 2.42 -16.52 -21.99
CA GLY A 226 1.74 -15.27 -22.31
C GLY A 226 2.67 -14.09 -22.63
N ALA A 227 3.98 -14.20 -22.39
CA ALA A 227 4.95 -13.13 -22.68
C ALA A 227 5.14 -12.89 -24.17
N GLY A 228 5.00 -13.93 -25.02
CA GLY A 228 5.00 -13.80 -26.47
C GLY A 228 6.16 -12.98 -27.03
N ALA A 229 5.85 -12.04 -27.92
CA ALA A 229 6.83 -11.15 -28.55
C ALA A 229 7.46 -10.12 -27.60
N HIS A 230 6.95 -10.01 -26.36
CA HIS A 230 7.43 -9.09 -25.32
C HIS A 230 8.48 -9.73 -24.40
N ALA A 231 8.80 -11.03 -24.58
CA ALA A 231 9.79 -11.72 -23.76
C ALA A 231 11.15 -10.99 -23.75
N GLY A 232 11.70 -10.80 -22.54
CA GLY A 232 12.97 -10.09 -22.34
C GLY A 232 12.92 -8.57 -22.52
N ARG A 233 11.74 -7.98 -22.59
CA ARG A 233 11.55 -6.52 -22.67
C ARG A 233 11.17 -5.93 -21.33
N VAL A 234 11.61 -4.70 -21.12
CA VAL A 234 11.12 -3.83 -20.04
C VAL A 234 10.26 -2.76 -20.73
N ASP A 235 9.00 -2.69 -20.32
CA ASP A 235 8.08 -1.65 -20.76
C ASP A 235 8.05 -0.56 -19.67
N GLY A 236 8.38 0.69 -20.07
CA GLY A 236 8.34 1.85 -19.19
C GLY A 236 6.99 2.57 -19.17
N ALA A 237 5.97 2.07 -19.88
CA ALA A 237 4.63 2.64 -19.85
C ALA A 237 4.02 2.46 -18.46
N PRO A 238 3.36 3.50 -17.89
CA PRO A 238 2.68 3.37 -16.62
C PRO A 238 1.52 2.37 -16.72
N VAL A 239 1.52 1.37 -15.86
CA VAL A 239 0.45 0.39 -15.71
C VAL A 239 0.02 0.29 -14.25
N GLU A 240 -1.20 -0.12 -14.00
CA GLU A 240 -1.73 -0.33 -12.66
C GLU A 240 -1.96 -1.82 -12.38
N THR A 241 -1.85 -2.23 -11.12
CA THR A 241 -2.13 -3.62 -10.70
C THR A 241 -3.58 -4.04 -10.97
N THR A 242 -4.50 -3.10 -11.13
CA THR A 242 -5.88 -3.33 -11.59
C THR A 242 -5.93 -4.02 -12.97
N SER A 243 -4.89 -3.87 -13.79
CA SER A 243 -4.75 -4.55 -15.09
C SER A 243 -4.53 -6.07 -14.99
N ILE A 244 -4.17 -6.60 -13.83
CA ILE A 244 -3.86 -8.04 -13.66
C ILE A 244 -5.10 -8.91 -13.91
N ALA A 245 -6.24 -8.57 -13.31
CA ALA A 245 -7.46 -9.36 -13.46
C ALA A 245 -7.96 -9.46 -14.91
N PRO A 246 -8.14 -8.34 -15.67
CA PRO A 246 -8.51 -8.43 -17.09
C PRO A 246 -7.44 -9.15 -17.93
N THR A 247 -6.15 -9.02 -17.59
CA THR A 247 -5.08 -9.75 -18.26
C THR A 247 -5.23 -11.27 -18.10
N ILE A 248 -5.52 -11.74 -16.88
CA ILE A 248 -5.76 -13.16 -16.61
C ILE A 248 -6.93 -13.68 -17.45
N LEU A 249 -8.05 -12.96 -17.51
CA LEU A 249 -9.19 -13.36 -18.32
C LEU A 249 -8.84 -13.41 -19.82
N THR A 250 -8.14 -12.40 -20.33
CA THR A 250 -7.66 -12.38 -21.72
C THR A 250 -6.78 -13.59 -22.03
N LEU A 251 -5.82 -13.92 -21.15
CA LEU A 251 -4.95 -15.09 -21.28
C LEU A 251 -5.72 -16.41 -21.33
N LEU A 252 -6.84 -16.51 -20.62
CA LEU A 252 -7.72 -17.68 -20.59
C LEU A 252 -8.74 -17.70 -21.73
N GLY A 253 -8.77 -16.69 -22.61
CA GLY A 253 -9.77 -16.56 -23.69
C GLY A 253 -11.17 -16.22 -23.18
N LEU A 254 -11.27 -15.60 -21.99
CA LEU A 254 -12.51 -15.13 -21.39
C LEU A 254 -12.69 -13.63 -21.64
N ASP A 255 -13.93 -13.13 -21.59
CA ASP A 255 -14.21 -11.70 -21.74
C ASP A 255 -13.91 -10.94 -20.44
N PRO A 256 -12.91 -10.02 -20.41
CA PRO A 256 -12.63 -9.20 -19.23
C PRO A 256 -13.82 -8.34 -18.77
N ASN A 257 -14.74 -8.00 -19.68
CA ASN A 257 -15.92 -7.20 -19.36
C ASN A 257 -16.98 -7.96 -18.55
N GLU A 258 -16.83 -9.26 -18.33
CA GLU A 258 -17.67 -9.98 -17.35
C GLU A 258 -17.41 -9.49 -15.92
N LEU A 259 -16.22 -8.93 -15.62
CA LEU A 259 -15.93 -8.30 -14.36
C LEU A 259 -16.58 -6.90 -14.28
N SER A 260 -17.46 -6.69 -13.29
CA SER A 260 -18.12 -5.40 -13.10
C SER A 260 -17.14 -4.26 -12.81
N ALA A 261 -16.06 -4.51 -12.05
CA ALA A 261 -15.01 -3.53 -11.79
C ALA A 261 -14.33 -3.08 -13.08
N VAL A 262 -13.98 -4.01 -13.98
CA VAL A 262 -13.37 -3.69 -15.28
C VAL A 262 -14.27 -2.78 -16.11
N ARG A 263 -15.58 -3.06 -16.14
CA ARG A 263 -16.54 -2.19 -16.86
C ARG A 263 -16.66 -0.80 -16.23
N ASN A 264 -16.71 -0.73 -14.90
CA ASN A 264 -16.92 0.52 -14.19
C ASN A 264 -15.69 1.44 -14.21
N GLU A 265 -14.50 0.85 -14.12
CA GLU A 265 -13.23 1.56 -14.05
C GLU A 265 -12.56 1.69 -15.42
N HIS A 266 -13.10 1.03 -16.47
CA HIS A 266 -12.53 0.98 -17.81
C HIS A 266 -11.08 0.46 -17.83
N THR A 267 -10.78 -0.46 -16.91
CA THR A 267 -9.45 -1.05 -16.79
C THR A 267 -9.12 -1.90 -18.01
N ARG A 268 -7.89 -1.80 -18.49
CA ARG A 268 -7.42 -2.55 -19.68
C ARG A 268 -6.52 -3.70 -19.26
N ALA A 269 -6.60 -4.80 -20.01
CA ALA A 269 -5.60 -5.84 -19.92
C ALA A 269 -4.24 -5.32 -20.44
N LEU A 270 -3.16 -5.92 -19.95
CA LEU A 270 -1.84 -5.77 -20.56
C LEU A 270 -1.85 -6.33 -21.98
N ASP A 271 -0.88 -5.90 -22.81
CA ASP A 271 -0.68 -6.47 -24.12
C ASP A 271 -0.04 -7.87 -24.00
N VAL A 272 -0.90 -8.87 -24.01
CA VAL A 272 -0.53 -10.29 -23.84
C VAL A 272 -1.16 -11.15 -24.94
N THR A 273 -0.50 -12.26 -25.28
CA THR A 273 -1.05 -13.22 -26.24
C THR A 273 -1.85 -14.28 -25.49
N PRO A 274 -3.11 -14.53 -25.87
CA PRO A 274 -3.91 -15.62 -25.29
C PRO A 274 -3.19 -16.98 -25.39
N ILE A 275 -3.32 -17.79 -24.35
CA ILE A 275 -2.76 -19.14 -24.34
C ILE A 275 -3.64 -20.01 -25.24
N THR A 276 -3.10 -20.48 -26.35
CA THR A 276 -3.78 -21.49 -27.17
C THR A 276 -3.70 -22.83 -26.46
N ARG A 277 -4.85 -23.41 -26.14
CA ARG A 277 -4.97 -24.78 -25.58
C ARG A 277 -4.71 -25.82 -26.63
#